data_cc80c4bb2709d36acd4de40dacb815b1
#
_entry.id   cc80c4bb2709d36acd4de40dacb815b1
#
_cell.length_a   1.000
_cell.length_b   1.000
_cell.length_c   1.000
_cell.angle_alpha   90.00
_cell.angle_beta   90.00
_cell.angle_gamma   90.00
#
_symmetry.space_group_name_H-M   'P 1'
#
loop_
_entity.id
_entity.type
_entity.pdbx_description
1 polymer ?
#
loop_
_entity_poly.entity_id
_entity_poly.type
_entity_poly.pdbx_seq_one_letter_code
_entity_poly.pdbx_strand_id
1 'polypeptide(L)'
;MTIADDQARRALLRRGFALEYLTLAWNVAGIAVLSVAAIAARSVALAGFGLDSLIEIGASAVVIWELSGIAGERQRRGLRLIGYAFAVLAVYLLAQSSVVLAAGYHPHHSVTGIIWTAVTAAAMFTLAAGKARTGRALSNPVLQTEGRVTMIDGILAAAVLLGLVLNAGLGWWWADPAAGYVLVFYAVREIREIFSAGH
;
A
#
# COMPACT_ATOMS: atom_id res chain seq x y z
N MET A 1 31.64 10.48 -18.72
CA MET A 1 30.50 10.99 -17.95
C MET A 1 30.77 12.45 -17.70
N THR A 2 29.91 13.36 -18.13
CA THR A 2 30.12 14.81 -17.98
C THR A 2 29.66 15.28 -16.59
N ILE A 3 30.16 16.45 -16.13
CA ILE A 3 29.73 17.05 -14.84
C ILE A 3 28.20 17.29 -14.84
N ALA A 4 27.64 17.61 -16.00
CA ALA A 4 26.19 17.79 -16.18
C ALA A 4 25.40 16.48 -15.97
N ASP A 5 25.93 15.33 -16.44
CA ASP A 5 25.30 14.02 -16.25
C ASP A 5 25.29 13.61 -14.78
N ASP A 6 26.35 13.94 -14.04
CA ASP A 6 26.44 13.66 -12.59
C ASP A 6 25.47 14.52 -11.78
N GLN A 7 25.30 15.77 -12.15
CA GLN A 7 24.31 16.66 -11.49
C GLN A 7 22.88 16.21 -11.75
N ALA A 8 22.55 15.85 -12.99
CA ALA A 8 21.24 15.34 -13.35
C ALA A 8 20.93 14.02 -12.59
N ARG A 9 21.88 13.10 -12.50
CA ARG A 9 21.74 11.86 -11.77
C ARG A 9 21.52 12.09 -10.27
N ARG A 10 22.26 13.01 -9.64
CA ARG A 10 22.08 13.39 -8.23
C ARG A 10 20.68 13.99 -7.98
N ALA A 11 20.18 14.82 -8.88
CA ALA A 11 18.84 15.40 -8.78
C ALA A 11 17.75 14.30 -8.83
N LEU A 12 17.89 13.31 -9.72
CA LEU A 12 16.98 12.17 -9.82
C LEU A 12 17.02 11.27 -8.57
N LEU A 13 18.21 11.02 -8.00
CA LEU A 13 18.35 10.27 -6.74
C LEU A 13 17.66 11.00 -5.58
N ARG A 14 17.89 12.31 -5.43
CA ARG A 14 17.19 13.13 -4.41
C ARG A 14 15.67 13.06 -4.57
N ARG A 15 15.18 13.09 -5.82
CA ARG A 15 13.75 12.94 -6.10
C ARG A 15 13.24 11.54 -5.72
N GLY A 16 14.01 10.48 -6.01
CA GLY A 16 13.69 9.12 -5.59
C GLY A 16 13.53 9.02 -4.07
N PHE A 17 14.53 9.49 -3.31
CA PHE A 17 14.45 9.54 -1.85
C PHE A 17 13.26 10.36 -1.34
N ALA A 18 13.01 11.53 -1.93
CA ALA A 18 11.89 12.37 -1.51
C ALA A 18 10.54 11.67 -1.71
N LEU A 19 10.36 10.93 -2.81
CA LEU A 19 9.14 10.15 -3.08
C LEU A 19 8.97 9.02 -2.05
N GLU A 20 10.05 8.30 -1.69
CA GLU A 20 9.99 7.24 -0.69
C GLU A 20 9.70 7.78 0.72
N TYR A 21 10.38 8.85 1.14
CA TYR A 21 10.09 9.48 2.43
C TYR A 21 8.68 10.04 2.51
N LEU A 22 8.14 10.56 1.40
CA LEU A 22 6.77 11.05 1.36
C LEU A 22 5.76 9.90 1.46
N THR A 23 5.99 8.77 0.75
CA THR A 23 5.19 7.55 0.90
C THR A 23 5.22 7.05 2.34
N LEU A 24 6.41 6.97 2.94
CA LEU A 24 6.59 6.51 4.31
C LEU A 24 5.85 7.41 5.31
N ALA A 25 6.01 8.73 5.20
CA ALA A 25 5.33 9.68 6.07
C ALA A 25 3.80 9.61 5.92
N TRP A 26 3.30 9.42 4.68
CA TRP A 26 1.89 9.24 4.39
C TRP A 26 1.34 7.99 5.07
N ASN A 27 2.03 6.86 4.94
CA ASN A 27 1.60 5.59 5.55
C ASN A 27 1.64 5.64 7.08
N VAL A 28 2.64 6.32 7.68
CA VAL A 28 2.67 6.54 9.15
C VAL A 28 1.45 7.35 9.61
N ALA A 29 1.11 8.43 8.91
CA ALA A 29 -0.12 9.19 9.20
C ALA A 29 -1.37 8.33 8.94
N GLY A 30 -1.36 7.52 7.89
CA GLY A 30 -2.43 6.59 7.51
C GLY A 30 -2.75 5.59 8.62
N ILE A 31 -1.75 4.98 9.22
CA ILE A 31 -1.94 4.03 10.32
C ILE A 31 -2.72 4.68 11.46
N ALA A 32 -2.35 5.89 11.87
CA ALA A 32 -3.04 6.58 12.95
C ALA A 32 -4.51 6.88 12.61
N VAL A 33 -4.76 7.46 11.42
CA VAL A 33 -6.12 7.81 10.98
C VAL A 33 -6.97 6.56 10.75
N LEU A 34 -6.43 5.57 10.05
CA LEU A 34 -7.15 4.34 9.70
C LEU A 34 -7.45 3.48 10.93
N SER A 35 -6.54 3.42 11.92
CA SER A 35 -6.80 2.70 13.17
C SER A 35 -8.01 3.28 13.91
N VAL A 36 -8.08 4.60 14.05
CA VAL A 36 -9.22 5.26 14.68
C VAL A 36 -10.49 5.05 13.87
N ALA A 37 -10.43 5.24 12.54
CA ALA A 37 -11.58 5.10 11.65
C ALA A 37 -12.11 3.65 11.61
N ALA A 38 -11.20 2.67 11.56
CA ALA A 38 -11.55 1.24 11.52
C ALA A 38 -12.24 0.79 12.82
N ILE A 39 -11.72 1.20 13.97
CA ILE A 39 -12.31 0.88 15.28
C ILE A 39 -13.69 1.55 15.41
N ALA A 40 -13.81 2.83 15.09
CA ALA A 40 -15.06 3.57 15.20
C ALA A 40 -16.14 3.03 14.26
N ALA A 41 -15.79 2.68 13.03
CA ALA A 41 -16.72 2.13 12.03
C ALA A 41 -16.89 0.60 12.14
N ARG A 42 -16.01 -0.08 12.87
CA ARG A 42 -15.91 -1.55 12.87
C ARG A 42 -15.81 -2.11 11.44
N SER A 43 -15.02 -1.43 10.60
CA SER A 43 -14.83 -1.75 9.18
C SER A 43 -13.63 -2.65 8.99
N VAL A 44 -13.86 -3.81 8.37
CA VAL A 44 -12.80 -4.77 8.03
C VAL A 44 -11.91 -4.19 6.93
N ALA A 45 -12.49 -3.51 5.95
CA ALA A 45 -11.75 -2.90 4.85
C ALA A 45 -10.79 -1.82 5.34
N LEU A 46 -11.25 -0.92 6.25
CA LEU A 46 -10.38 0.09 6.85
C LEU A 46 -9.28 -0.52 7.72
N ALA A 47 -9.58 -1.56 8.49
CA ALA A 47 -8.58 -2.26 9.30
C ALA A 47 -7.52 -2.92 8.41
N GLY A 48 -7.94 -3.61 7.36
CA GLY A 48 -7.05 -4.25 6.41
C GLY A 48 -6.17 -3.25 5.68
N PHE A 49 -6.73 -2.14 5.23
CA PHE A 49 -5.99 -1.08 4.56
C PHE A 49 -5.00 -0.38 5.50
N GLY A 50 -5.35 -0.23 6.79
CA GLY A 50 -4.42 0.25 7.81
C GLY A 50 -3.25 -0.70 8.08
N LEU A 51 -3.49 -2.01 8.05
CA LEU A 51 -2.44 -3.03 8.17
C LEU A 51 -1.55 -3.09 6.92
N ASP A 52 -2.12 -2.88 5.73
CA ASP A 52 -1.36 -2.78 4.48
C ASP A 52 -0.37 -1.61 4.52
N SER A 53 -0.75 -0.49 5.11
CA SER A 53 0.16 0.65 5.33
C SER A 53 1.43 0.29 6.12
N LEU A 54 1.37 -0.69 7.04
CA LEU A 54 2.58 -1.19 7.73
C LEU A 54 3.51 -1.95 6.79
N ILE A 55 2.93 -2.68 5.84
CA ILE A 55 3.70 -3.45 4.85
C ILE A 55 4.38 -2.49 3.87
N GLU A 56 3.66 -1.44 3.44
CA GLU A 56 4.15 -0.38 2.56
C GLU A 56 5.34 0.38 3.20
N ILE A 57 5.30 0.64 4.52
CA ILE A 57 6.43 1.21 5.26
C ILE A 57 7.66 0.29 5.17
N GLY A 58 7.46 -1.02 5.32
CA GLY A 58 8.54 -2.00 5.16
C GLY A 58 9.12 -2.00 3.75
N ALA A 59 8.27 -1.95 2.72
CA ALA A 59 8.67 -1.91 1.32
C ALA A 59 9.46 -0.63 1.01
N SER A 60 8.97 0.54 1.41
CA SER A 60 9.68 1.81 1.26
C SER A 60 11.05 1.81 1.95
N ALA A 61 11.18 1.19 3.13
CA ALA A 61 12.46 1.04 3.82
C ALA A 61 13.46 0.20 2.99
N VAL A 62 13.00 -0.88 2.36
CA VAL A 62 13.84 -1.72 1.47
C VAL A 62 14.33 -0.91 0.27
N VAL A 63 13.48 -0.08 -0.34
CA VAL A 63 13.86 0.79 -1.46
C VAL A 63 14.86 1.87 -1.03
N ILE A 64 14.67 2.48 0.14
CA ILE A 64 15.62 3.46 0.68
C ILE A 64 17.00 2.81 0.87
N TRP A 65 17.07 1.57 1.37
CA TRP A 65 18.34 0.83 1.49
C TRP A 65 18.99 0.60 0.13
N GLU A 66 18.20 0.21 -0.87
CA GLU A 66 18.68 0.01 -2.25
C GLU A 66 19.24 1.31 -2.84
N LEU A 67 18.50 2.42 -2.75
CA LEU A 67 18.93 3.71 -3.25
C LEU A 67 20.17 4.25 -2.53
N SER A 68 20.39 3.83 -1.28
CA SER A 68 21.56 4.19 -0.47
C SER A 68 22.81 3.36 -0.82
N GLY A 69 22.70 2.38 -1.71
CA GLY A 69 23.81 1.49 -2.06
C GLY A 69 24.15 0.45 -0.97
N ILE A 70 23.30 0.28 0.04
CA ILE A 70 23.49 -0.68 1.16
C ILE A 70 22.77 -2.01 0.84
N ALA A 71 22.50 -2.26 -0.42
CA ALA A 71 21.80 -3.45 -0.90
C ALA A 71 22.63 -4.74 -0.69
N GLY A 72 21.96 -5.87 -0.46
CA GLY A 72 22.59 -7.16 -0.28
C GLY A 72 21.67 -8.20 0.34
N GLU A 73 22.22 -9.13 1.15
CA GLU A 73 21.43 -10.18 1.83
C GLU A 73 20.27 -9.64 2.69
N ARG A 74 20.42 -8.44 3.25
CA ARG A 74 19.38 -7.76 4.06
C ARG A 74 18.15 -7.43 3.24
N GLN A 75 18.32 -7.02 1.98
CA GLN A 75 17.22 -6.74 1.06
C GLN A 75 16.36 -7.98 0.81
N ARG A 76 17.00 -9.14 0.52
CA ARG A 76 16.28 -10.41 0.32
C ARG A 76 15.52 -10.84 1.57
N ARG A 77 16.10 -10.67 2.76
CA ARG A 77 15.42 -10.96 4.04
C ARG A 77 14.24 -10.02 4.25
N GLY A 78 14.41 -8.72 3.98
CA GLY A 78 13.33 -7.72 4.05
C GLY A 78 12.15 -8.09 3.15
N LEU A 79 12.40 -8.41 1.89
CA LEU A 79 11.36 -8.85 0.93
C LEU A 79 10.63 -10.11 1.40
N ARG A 80 11.33 -11.11 1.94
CA ARG A 80 10.69 -12.31 2.49
C ARG A 80 9.80 -12.00 3.69
N LEU A 81 10.25 -11.11 4.60
CA LEU A 81 9.43 -10.68 5.74
C LEU A 81 8.16 -9.96 5.29
N ILE A 82 8.26 -9.10 4.27
CA ILE A 82 7.12 -8.45 3.63
C ILE A 82 6.16 -9.49 3.05
N GLY A 83 6.68 -10.51 2.34
CA GLY A 83 5.85 -11.61 1.83
C GLY A 83 5.10 -12.38 2.92
N TYR A 84 5.73 -12.65 4.05
CA TYR A 84 5.07 -13.27 5.21
C TYR A 84 4.03 -12.34 5.84
N ALA A 85 4.30 -11.03 5.91
CA ALA A 85 3.34 -10.04 6.42
C ALA A 85 2.08 -10.00 5.53
N PHE A 86 2.22 -10.02 4.20
CA PHE A 86 1.10 -10.16 3.27
C PHE A 86 0.32 -11.48 3.48
N ALA A 87 1.01 -12.59 3.78
CA ALA A 87 0.33 -13.86 4.05
C ALA A 87 -0.54 -13.78 5.31
N VAL A 88 -0.02 -13.20 6.39
CA VAL A 88 -0.78 -12.98 7.64
C VAL A 88 -1.95 -12.03 7.39
N LEU A 89 -1.75 -10.94 6.65
CA LEU A 89 -2.80 -10.01 6.26
C LEU A 89 -3.91 -10.70 5.45
N ALA A 90 -3.55 -11.50 4.46
CA ALA A 90 -4.52 -12.23 3.63
C ALA A 90 -5.39 -13.18 4.47
N VAL A 91 -4.79 -13.93 5.39
CA VAL A 91 -5.50 -14.85 6.31
C VAL A 91 -6.43 -14.04 7.23
N TYR A 92 -5.93 -12.96 7.82
CA TYR A 92 -6.73 -12.09 8.70
C TYR A 92 -7.95 -11.53 7.96
N LEU A 93 -7.75 -10.94 6.77
CA LEU A 93 -8.83 -10.34 5.98
C LEU A 93 -9.83 -11.37 5.49
N LEU A 94 -9.36 -12.54 5.05
CA LEU A 94 -10.24 -13.64 4.63
C LEU A 94 -11.13 -14.10 5.78
N ALA A 95 -10.55 -14.33 6.95
CA ALA A 95 -11.29 -14.73 8.13
C ALA A 95 -12.31 -13.66 8.58
N GLN A 96 -11.87 -12.42 8.72
CA GLN A 96 -12.72 -11.33 9.18
C GLN A 96 -13.85 -11.00 8.20
N SER A 97 -13.56 -10.90 6.89
CA SER A 97 -14.59 -10.65 5.88
C SER A 97 -15.64 -11.76 5.86
N SER A 98 -15.20 -13.03 5.99
CA SER A 98 -16.11 -14.18 6.06
C SER A 98 -16.97 -14.19 7.32
N VAL A 99 -16.40 -13.87 8.48
CA VAL A 99 -17.13 -13.78 9.75
C VAL A 99 -18.17 -12.65 9.69
N VAL A 100 -17.80 -11.46 9.18
CA VAL A 100 -18.73 -10.32 9.07
C VAL A 100 -19.89 -10.65 8.14
N LEU A 101 -19.64 -11.31 6.99
CA LEU A 101 -20.70 -11.73 6.07
C LEU A 101 -21.60 -12.83 6.69
N ALA A 102 -21.01 -13.84 7.32
CA ALA A 102 -21.77 -14.94 7.92
C ALA A 102 -22.61 -14.49 9.12
N ALA A 103 -22.09 -13.56 9.93
CA ALA A 103 -22.78 -12.99 11.08
C ALA A 103 -23.81 -11.91 10.70
N GLY A 104 -23.82 -11.44 9.45
CA GLY A 104 -24.68 -10.33 9.00
C GLY A 104 -24.38 -9.03 9.74
N TYR A 105 -23.11 -8.83 10.11
CA TYR A 105 -22.70 -7.65 10.87
C TYR A 105 -22.58 -6.42 9.95
N HIS A 106 -23.22 -5.31 10.34
CA HIS A 106 -23.24 -4.08 9.56
C HIS A 106 -22.18 -3.09 10.06
N PRO A 107 -21.12 -2.80 9.27
CA PRO A 107 -20.17 -1.74 9.59
C PRO A 107 -20.85 -0.38 9.63
N HIS A 108 -20.41 0.48 10.54
CA HIS A 108 -20.92 1.85 10.65
C HIS A 108 -20.32 2.73 9.54
N HIS A 109 -21.04 3.78 9.17
CA HIS A 109 -20.55 4.77 8.22
C HIS A 109 -19.35 5.53 8.78
N SER A 110 -18.31 5.70 7.96
CA SER A 110 -17.09 6.41 8.34
C SER A 110 -16.76 7.54 7.37
N VAL A 111 -17.18 8.75 7.72
CA VAL A 111 -16.83 9.95 6.94
C VAL A 111 -15.32 10.15 6.90
N THR A 112 -14.64 9.96 8.03
CA THR A 112 -13.17 10.02 8.12
C THR A 112 -12.50 8.98 7.20
N GLY A 113 -13.01 7.74 7.19
CA GLY A 113 -12.52 6.70 6.30
C GLY A 113 -12.70 7.07 4.82
N ILE A 114 -13.88 7.58 4.44
CA ILE A 114 -14.17 8.02 3.07
C ILE A 114 -13.21 9.13 2.64
N ILE A 115 -13.06 10.19 3.44
CA ILE A 115 -12.18 11.30 3.10
C ILE A 115 -10.73 10.83 3.00
N TRP A 116 -10.26 10.06 4.00
CA TRP A 116 -8.88 9.59 4.02
C TRP A 116 -8.56 8.69 2.84
N THR A 117 -9.39 7.69 2.53
CA THR A 117 -9.15 6.78 1.41
C THR A 117 -9.23 7.49 0.05
N ALA A 118 -10.11 8.50 -0.10
CA ALA A 118 -10.17 9.31 -1.31
C ALA A 118 -8.88 10.11 -1.53
N VAL A 119 -8.39 10.78 -0.49
CA VAL A 119 -7.14 11.56 -0.56
C VAL A 119 -5.93 10.62 -0.74
N THR A 120 -5.94 9.46 -0.06
CA THR A 120 -4.89 8.44 -0.23
C THR A 120 -4.84 7.90 -1.64
N ALA A 121 -5.98 7.56 -2.26
CA ALA A 121 -5.99 7.11 -3.66
C ALA A 121 -5.34 8.15 -4.59
N ALA A 122 -5.70 9.42 -4.47
CA ALA A 122 -5.12 10.50 -5.26
C ALA A 122 -3.61 10.67 -5.00
N ALA A 123 -3.18 10.61 -3.73
CA ALA A 123 -1.78 10.69 -3.34
C ALA A 123 -0.96 9.52 -3.91
N MET A 124 -1.45 8.28 -3.76
CA MET A 124 -0.76 7.08 -4.22
C MET A 124 -0.63 7.04 -5.76
N PHE A 125 -1.66 7.40 -6.52
CA PHE A 125 -1.54 7.50 -7.98
C PHE A 125 -0.49 8.55 -8.39
N THR A 126 -0.41 9.66 -7.69
CA THR A 126 0.58 10.72 -7.95
C THR A 126 2.00 10.25 -7.62
N LEU A 127 2.19 9.62 -6.46
CA LEU A 127 3.47 9.05 -6.02
C LEU A 127 3.93 7.93 -6.95
N ALA A 128 3.05 7.01 -7.32
CA ALA A 128 3.32 5.93 -8.25
C ALA A 128 3.82 6.45 -9.61
N ALA A 129 3.15 7.45 -10.17
CA ALA A 129 3.58 8.09 -11.41
C ALA A 129 4.96 8.76 -11.26
N GLY A 130 5.21 9.40 -10.12
CA GLY A 130 6.50 10.00 -9.77
C GLY A 130 7.63 8.97 -9.67
N LYS A 131 7.41 7.88 -8.93
CA LYS A 131 8.35 6.76 -8.76
C LYS A 131 8.66 6.10 -10.09
N ALA A 132 7.63 5.76 -10.88
CA ALA A 132 7.81 5.13 -12.19
C ALA A 132 8.62 5.99 -13.17
N ARG A 133 8.38 7.31 -13.21
CA ARG A 133 9.15 8.25 -14.05
C ARG A 133 10.60 8.37 -13.59
N THR A 134 10.81 8.53 -12.28
CA THR A 134 12.17 8.67 -11.70
C THR A 134 12.95 7.37 -11.82
N GLY A 135 12.31 6.22 -11.58
CA GLY A 135 12.93 4.91 -11.74
C GLY A 135 13.36 4.61 -13.19
N ARG A 136 12.54 4.98 -14.18
CA ARG A 136 12.93 4.88 -15.60
C ARG A 136 14.13 5.78 -15.93
N ALA A 137 14.11 7.04 -15.48
CA ALA A 137 15.19 7.99 -15.73
C ALA A 137 16.51 7.57 -15.08
N LEU A 138 16.46 6.88 -13.93
CA LEU A 138 17.63 6.32 -13.24
C LEU A 138 18.03 4.93 -13.75
N SER A 139 17.23 4.32 -14.64
CA SER A 139 17.35 2.90 -15.00
C SER A 139 17.39 1.98 -13.77
N ASN A 140 16.64 2.35 -12.71
CA ASN A 140 16.57 1.61 -11.45
C ASN A 140 15.30 0.74 -11.42
N PRO A 141 15.43 -0.60 -11.52
CA PRO A 141 14.30 -1.51 -11.57
C PRO A 141 13.55 -1.60 -10.22
N VAL A 142 14.24 -1.40 -9.11
CA VAL A 142 13.65 -1.45 -7.77
C VAL A 142 12.66 -0.31 -7.59
N LEU A 143 13.07 0.94 -7.90
CA LEU A 143 12.19 2.11 -7.83
C LEU A 143 11.03 2.03 -8.84
N GLN A 144 11.23 1.39 -10.00
CA GLN A 144 10.14 1.15 -10.96
C GLN A 144 9.13 0.14 -10.42
N THR A 145 9.59 -0.92 -9.76
CA THR A 145 8.75 -1.94 -9.12
C THR A 145 7.95 -1.32 -7.99
N GLU A 146 8.59 -0.53 -7.14
CA GLU A 146 7.92 0.20 -6.07
C GLU A 146 6.85 1.17 -6.60
N GLY A 147 7.10 1.83 -7.73
CA GLY A 147 6.07 2.62 -8.40
C GLY A 147 4.84 1.79 -8.83
N ARG A 148 5.00 0.51 -9.13
CA ARG A 148 3.88 -0.41 -9.41
C ARG A 148 3.16 -0.83 -8.13
N VAL A 149 3.91 -1.12 -7.06
CA VAL A 149 3.33 -1.44 -5.74
C VAL A 149 2.50 -0.26 -5.24
N THR A 150 3.04 0.95 -5.26
CA THR A 150 2.31 2.18 -4.88
C THR A 150 1.07 2.42 -5.77
N MET A 151 1.10 2.03 -7.06
CA MET A 151 -0.08 2.08 -7.93
C MET A 151 -1.17 1.10 -7.46
N ILE A 152 -0.79 -0.10 -7.04
CA ILE A 152 -1.71 -1.11 -6.49
C ILE A 152 -2.34 -0.58 -5.21
N ASP A 153 -1.55 0.02 -4.31
CA ASP A 153 -2.06 0.64 -3.09
C ASP A 153 -3.11 1.73 -3.39
N GLY A 154 -2.88 2.55 -4.41
CA GLY A 154 -3.88 3.50 -4.92
C GLY A 154 -5.19 2.82 -5.38
N ILE A 155 -5.09 1.67 -6.06
CA ILE A 155 -6.26 0.87 -6.48
C ILE A 155 -6.97 0.28 -5.27
N LEU A 156 -6.24 -0.20 -4.27
CA LEU A 156 -6.81 -0.73 -3.03
C LEU A 156 -7.54 0.36 -2.24
N ALA A 157 -6.93 1.55 -2.13
CA ALA A 157 -7.59 2.71 -1.53
C ALA A 157 -8.90 3.05 -2.24
N ALA A 158 -8.92 3.01 -3.58
CA ALA A 158 -10.12 3.25 -4.37
C ALA A 158 -11.19 2.15 -4.17
N ALA A 159 -10.79 0.88 -4.02
CA ALA A 159 -11.71 -0.22 -3.73
C ALA A 159 -12.35 -0.09 -2.34
N VAL A 160 -11.54 0.25 -1.32
CA VAL A 160 -12.03 0.53 0.04
C VAL A 160 -12.97 1.74 0.03
N LEU A 161 -12.57 2.82 -0.64
CA LEU A 161 -13.42 4.01 -0.81
C LEU A 161 -14.78 3.65 -1.41
N LEU A 162 -14.79 2.86 -2.48
CA LEU A 162 -16.04 2.41 -3.12
C LEU A 162 -16.91 1.62 -2.13
N GLY A 163 -16.34 0.68 -1.38
CA GLY A 163 -17.04 -0.09 -0.36
C GLY A 163 -17.68 0.81 0.70
N LEU A 164 -16.93 1.79 1.21
CA LEU A 164 -17.42 2.74 2.22
C LEU A 164 -18.53 3.66 1.68
N VAL A 165 -18.39 4.15 0.45
CA VAL A 165 -19.40 5.01 -0.20
C VAL A 165 -20.69 4.23 -0.49
N LEU A 166 -20.59 3.00 -0.97
CA LEU A 166 -21.76 2.14 -1.20
C LEU A 166 -22.48 1.80 0.11
N ASN A 167 -21.72 1.53 1.17
CA ASN A 167 -22.32 1.33 2.50
C ASN A 167 -22.99 2.61 3.01
N ALA A 168 -22.36 3.79 2.89
CA ALA A 168 -22.91 5.05 3.39
C ALA A 168 -24.10 5.56 2.58
N GLY A 169 -24.08 5.41 1.24
CA GLY A 169 -25.08 5.96 0.34
C GLY A 169 -26.26 5.04 0.05
N LEU A 170 -25.98 3.73 -0.09
CA LEU A 170 -26.98 2.72 -0.48
C LEU A 170 -27.31 1.72 0.64
N GLY A 171 -26.64 1.80 1.79
CA GLY A 171 -26.77 0.83 2.88
C GLY A 171 -26.27 -0.57 2.54
N TRP A 172 -25.37 -0.69 1.53
CA TRP A 172 -24.80 -1.96 1.12
C TRP A 172 -23.69 -2.40 2.07
N TRP A 173 -24.08 -2.85 3.26
CA TRP A 173 -23.17 -3.25 4.33
C TRP A 173 -22.15 -4.33 3.90
N TRP A 174 -22.53 -5.19 2.96
CA TRP A 174 -21.67 -6.25 2.39
C TRP A 174 -20.53 -5.69 1.51
N ALA A 175 -20.63 -4.43 1.06
CA ALA A 175 -19.61 -3.81 0.22
C ALA A 175 -18.28 -3.62 0.97
N ASP A 176 -18.31 -3.40 2.28
CA ASP A 176 -17.11 -3.31 3.13
C ASP A 176 -16.35 -4.65 3.19
N PRO A 177 -16.95 -5.79 3.63
CA PRO A 177 -16.25 -7.07 3.57
C PRO A 177 -15.91 -7.51 2.13
N ALA A 178 -16.68 -7.10 1.12
CA ALA A 178 -16.32 -7.36 -0.27
C ALA A 178 -15.01 -6.63 -0.67
N ALA A 179 -14.81 -5.38 -0.24
CA ALA A 179 -13.54 -4.69 -0.40
C ALA A 179 -12.40 -5.42 0.33
N GLY A 180 -12.66 -6.03 1.50
CA GLY A 180 -11.71 -6.90 2.19
C GLY A 180 -11.25 -8.09 1.33
N TYR A 181 -12.13 -8.73 0.58
CA TYR A 181 -11.74 -9.80 -0.37
C TYR A 181 -10.90 -9.28 -1.55
N VAL A 182 -11.14 -8.06 -2.01
CA VAL A 182 -10.26 -7.43 -3.02
C VAL A 182 -8.85 -7.28 -2.47
N LEU A 183 -8.70 -6.82 -1.22
CA LEU A 183 -7.40 -6.76 -0.54
C LEU A 183 -6.75 -8.15 -0.42
N VAL A 184 -7.51 -9.20 -0.08
CA VAL A 184 -7.01 -10.60 -0.05
C VAL A 184 -6.45 -11.00 -1.42
N PHE A 185 -7.19 -10.73 -2.49
CA PHE A 185 -6.74 -11.06 -3.85
C PHE A 185 -5.39 -10.42 -4.17
N TYR A 186 -5.24 -9.13 -3.89
CA TYR A 186 -3.99 -8.41 -4.12
C TYR A 186 -2.86 -8.88 -3.19
N ALA A 187 -3.12 -9.13 -1.90
CA ALA A 187 -2.13 -9.66 -0.98
C ALA A 187 -1.59 -11.03 -1.45
N VAL A 188 -2.46 -11.92 -1.92
CA VAL A 188 -2.04 -13.22 -2.49
C VAL A 188 -1.22 -13.03 -3.77
N ARG A 189 -1.57 -12.06 -4.60
CA ARG A 189 -0.80 -11.72 -5.80
C ARG A 189 0.60 -11.24 -5.42
N GLU A 190 0.74 -10.31 -4.48
CA GLU A 190 2.02 -9.80 -4.00
C GLU A 190 2.90 -10.92 -3.40
N ILE A 191 2.31 -11.82 -2.61
CA ILE A 191 3.02 -13.00 -2.09
C ILE A 191 3.64 -13.79 -3.25
N ARG A 192 2.86 -14.07 -4.30
CA ARG A 192 3.36 -14.83 -5.46
C ARG A 192 4.50 -14.10 -6.17
N GLU A 193 4.38 -12.79 -6.38
CA GLU A 193 5.41 -11.98 -7.03
C GLU A 193 6.72 -11.96 -6.21
N ILE A 194 6.63 -11.76 -4.87
CA ILE A 194 7.79 -11.73 -3.98
C ILE A 194 8.52 -13.09 -3.96
N PHE A 195 7.79 -14.20 -3.84
CA PHE A 195 8.42 -15.51 -3.74
C PHE A 195 8.84 -16.09 -5.10
N SER A 196 8.22 -15.68 -6.22
CA SER A 196 8.65 -16.09 -7.56
C SER A 196 9.89 -15.33 -8.04
N ALA A 197 10.07 -14.08 -7.65
CA ALA A 197 11.26 -13.28 -7.98
C ALA A 197 12.53 -13.71 -7.20
N GLY A 198 12.38 -14.58 -6.21
CA GLY A 198 13.48 -15.11 -5.37
C GLY A 198 14.16 -16.36 -5.91
N HIS A 199 13.74 -16.85 -7.09
CA HIS A 199 14.35 -17.93 -7.84
C HIS A 199 14.98 -17.40 -9.12
#